data_2569c640ab3899e3e5ff5958e92dd655
#
_entry.id   2569c640ab3899e3e5ff5958e92dd655
#
_cell.length_a   1.000
_cell.length_b   1.000
_cell.length_c   1.000
_cell.angle_alpha   90.00
_cell.angle_beta   90.00
_cell.angle_gamma   90.00
#
_symmetry.space_group_name_H-M   'P 1'
#
loop_
_entity.id
_entity.type
_entity.pdbx_description
1 polymer ?
#
loop_
_entity_poly.entity_id
_entity_poly.type
_entity_poly.pdbx_seq_one_letter_code
_entity_poly.pdbx_strand_id
1 'polypeptide(L)'
;MTSPAESPPLAPVTPATHPTPAVEVLSAEKTYPNGTQALLPVDLTIEEGDFVTLLGPSGCGKSTLLKMVAGLLEPTDGRLHLWRKPVAQLEESGKKMAFVFQSPTLMPWASVQTNVRLPLDLAGVPRAEADGRVTEALALVGLSKFANALPRALSGGMQMRVSIARGLVTQPDLLLMDEPFGALDEITRHKLDADLLDLWRKKKLTVIFVTHSIHEAVFLSSRVVMMAARPGRVVEEFHIDAPYPRTADFMVS
;
A
#
# COMPACT_ATOMS: atom_id res chain seq x y z
N MET A 1 -48.09 49.35 -16.00
CA MET A 1 -47.33 48.36 -16.83
C MET A 1 -45.95 48.24 -16.20
N THR A 2 -45.82 47.26 -15.35
CA THR A 2 -44.54 46.95 -14.66
C THR A 2 -43.89 45.75 -15.40
N SER A 3 -42.68 46.00 -15.92
CA SER A 3 -41.85 45.02 -16.58
C SER A 3 -41.39 43.92 -15.62
N PRO A 4 -41.35 42.63 -16.01
CA PRO A 4 -40.83 41.59 -15.13
C PRO A 4 -39.32 41.66 -15.07
N ALA A 5 -38.77 41.57 -13.86
CA ALA A 5 -37.33 41.52 -13.60
C ALA A 5 -36.74 40.20 -14.15
N GLU A 6 -35.79 40.30 -15.04
CA GLU A 6 -34.98 39.15 -15.50
C GLU A 6 -34.11 38.62 -14.34
N SER A 7 -34.24 37.32 -14.07
CA SER A 7 -33.36 36.62 -13.13
C SER A 7 -31.93 36.54 -13.67
N PRO A 8 -30.89 36.74 -12.84
CA PRO A 8 -29.50 36.66 -13.31
C PRO A 8 -29.14 35.22 -13.73
N PRO A 9 -28.26 35.05 -14.73
CA PRO A 9 -27.85 33.73 -15.21
C PRO A 9 -27.13 32.96 -14.10
N LEU A 10 -27.50 31.68 -13.95
CA LEU A 10 -26.83 30.74 -13.05
C LEU A 10 -25.36 30.64 -13.44
N ALA A 11 -24.47 30.87 -12.48
CA ALA A 11 -23.05 30.66 -12.64
C ALA A 11 -22.75 29.18 -13.05
N PRO A 12 -21.77 28.94 -13.94
CA PRO A 12 -21.44 27.57 -14.33
C PRO A 12 -21.02 26.77 -13.10
N VAL A 13 -21.73 25.67 -12.85
CA VAL A 13 -21.36 24.68 -11.81
C VAL A 13 -20.05 24.05 -12.29
N THR A 14 -18.95 24.41 -11.66
CA THR A 14 -17.68 23.72 -11.84
C THR A 14 -17.91 22.27 -11.44
N PRO A 15 -17.64 21.26 -12.31
CA PRO A 15 -17.80 19.88 -11.92
C PRO A 15 -16.88 19.63 -10.72
N ALA A 16 -17.44 19.09 -9.65
CA ALA A 16 -16.65 18.60 -8.53
C ALA A 16 -15.59 17.65 -9.10
N THR A 17 -14.32 17.96 -8.93
CA THR A 17 -13.24 17.07 -9.29
C THR A 17 -13.34 15.87 -8.38
N HIS A 18 -14.01 14.81 -8.84
CA HIS A 18 -13.98 13.53 -8.16
C HIS A 18 -12.51 13.11 -8.05
N PRO A 19 -12.06 12.67 -6.87
CA PRO A 19 -10.71 12.18 -6.70
C PRO A 19 -10.43 11.11 -7.76
N THR A 20 -9.20 11.07 -8.26
CA THR A 20 -8.83 10.08 -9.30
C THR A 20 -8.58 8.74 -8.60
N PRO A 21 -9.29 7.66 -8.96
CA PRO A 21 -9.06 6.37 -8.35
C PRO A 21 -7.64 5.89 -8.69
N ALA A 22 -6.87 5.55 -7.65
CA ALA A 22 -5.56 4.93 -7.80
C ALA A 22 -5.70 3.45 -8.17
N VAL A 23 -6.71 2.77 -7.60
CA VAL A 23 -7.01 1.35 -7.85
C VAL A 23 -8.50 1.16 -8.04
N GLU A 24 -8.87 0.46 -9.09
CA GLU A 24 -10.24 0.01 -9.36
C GLU A 24 -10.22 -1.51 -9.56
N VAL A 25 -10.90 -2.24 -8.69
CA VAL A 25 -11.17 -3.67 -8.80
C VAL A 25 -12.62 -3.82 -9.24
N LEU A 26 -12.85 -4.43 -10.38
CA LEU A 26 -14.16 -4.50 -11.04
C LEU A 26 -14.56 -5.98 -11.19
N SER A 27 -15.37 -6.46 -10.26
CA SER A 27 -15.85 -7.84 -10.16
C SER A 27 -14.74 -8.88 -10.30
N ALA A 28 -13.54 -8.57 -9.77
CA ALA A 28 -12.39 -9.45 -9.91
C ALA A 28 -12.51 -10.65 -8.98
N GLU A 29 -12.37 -11.86 -9.56
CA GLU A 29 -12.40 -13.13 -8.83
C GLU A 29 -11.16 -13.96 -9.10
N LYS A 30 -10.94 -14.97 -8.23
CA LYS A 30 -9.84 -15.91 -8.41
C LYS A 30 -10.21 -17.33 -8.05
N THR A 31 -10.16 -18.20 -9.06
CA THR A 31 -10.18 -19.65 -8.91
C THR A 31 -8.85 -20.22 -9.40
N TYR A 32 -8.18 -21.00 -8.56
CA TYR A 32 -6.91 -21.65 -8.92
C TYR A 32 -7.14 -22.90 -9.80
N PRO A 33 -6.11 -23.38 -10.54
CA PRO A 33 -6.27 -24.55 -11.43
C PRO A 33 -6.73 -25.83 -10.74
N ASN A 34 -6.50 -25.95 -9.43
CA ASN A 34 -6.99 -27.08 -8.62
C ASN A 34 -8.47 -26.97 -8.22
N GLY A 35 -9.21 -26.00 -8.75
CA GLY A 35 -10.61 -25.74 -8.46
C GLY A 35 -10.87 -24.95 -7.16
N THR A 36 -9.84 -24.54 -6.44
CA THR A 36 -10.00 -23.73 -5.22
C THR A 36 -10.42 -22.31 -5.58
N GLN A 37 -11.65 -21.92 -5.23
CA GLN A 37 -12.11 -20.54 -5.34
C GLN A 37 -11.56 -19.73 -4.17
N ALA A 38 -10.50 -18.97 -4.43
CA ALA A 38 -9.80 -18.19 -3.42
C ALA A 38 -10.51 -16.86 -3.13
N LEU A 39 -11.18 -16.28 -4.15
CA LEU A 39 -11.84 -14.99 -4.06
C LEU A 39 -13.09 -14.96 -4.93
N LEU A 40 -14.22 -14.63 -4.34
CA LEU A 40 -15.46 -14.28 -5.06
C LEU A 40 -15.28 -12.95 -5.77
N PRO A 41 -16.18 -12.58 -6.73
CA PRO A 41 -16.15 -11.26 -7.34
C PRO A 41 -16.07 -10.14 -6.29
N VAL A 42 -15.05 -9.29 -6.42
CA VAL A 42 -14.81 -8.13 -5.55
C VAL A 42 -14.90 -6.88 -6.38
N ASP A 43 -15.67 -5.91 -5.87
CA ASP A 43 -15.67 -4.53 -6.33
C ASP A 43 -15.06 -3.66 -5.23
N LEU A 44 -13.99 -2.91 -5.57
CA LEU A 44 -13.28 -2.06 -4.63
C LEU A 44 -12.62 -0.90 -5.37
N THR A 45 -12.87 0.33 -4.93
CA THR A 45 -12.20 1.53 -5.43
C THR A 45 -11.35 2.14 -4.34
N ILE A 46 -10.11 2.51 -4.65
CA ILE A 46 -9.17 3.15 -3.71
C ILE A 46 -8.72 4.46 -4.35
N GLU A 47 -8.90 5.56 -3.64
CA GLU A 47 -8.56 6.89 -4.11
C GLU A 47 -7.08 7.22 -3.86
N GLU A 48 -6.53 8.17 -4.63
CA GLU A 48 -5.18 8.66 -4.37
C GLU A 48 -5.06 9.25 -2.95
N GLY A 49 -4.00 8.83 -2.26
CA GLY A 49 -3.73 9.28 -0.89
C GLY A 49 -4.43 8.48 0.21
N ASP A 50 -5.30 7.53 -0.13
CA ASP A 50 -5.91 6.64 0.86
C ASP A 50 -4.89 5.73 1.53
N PHE A 51 -5.12 5.45 2.82
CA PHE A 51 -4.53 4.32 3.51
C PHE A 51 -5.63 3.27 3.74
N VAL A 52 -5.68 2.25 2.89
CA VAL A 52 -6.69 1.19 2.96
C VAL A 52 -6.10 -0.06 3.54
N THR A 53 -6.72 -0.60 4.59
CA THR A 53 -6.32 -1.90 5.15
C THR A 53 -7.31 -3.00 4.75
N LEU A 54 -6.79 -4.08 4.20
CA LEU A 54 -7.52 -5.34 4.02
C LEU A 54 -7.38 -6.15 5.31
N LEU A 55 -8.47 -6.25 6.08
CA LEU A 55 -8.50 -6.94 7.37
C LEU A 55 -9.28 -8.25 7.24
N GLY A 56 -8.79 -9.31 7.85
CA GLY A 56 -9.51 -10.58 7.91
C GLY A 56 -8.62 -11.76 8.29
N PRO A 57 -9.23 -12.94 8.53
CA PRO A 57 -8.50 -14.13 8.94
C PRO A 57 -7.55 -14.64 7.87
N SER A 58 -6.58 -15.48 8.25
CA SER A 58 -5.69 -16.13 7.29
C SER A 58 -6.50 -16.96 6.28
N GLY A 59 -6.09 -16.92 5.00
CA GLY A 59 -6.75 -17.62 3.92
C GLY A 59 -8.06 -17.00 3.39
N CYS A 60 -8.41 -15.75 3.79
CA CYS A 60 -9.57 -15.05 3.22
C CYS A 60 -9.30 -14.31 1.90
N GLY A 61 -8.17 -14.51 1.26
CA GLY A 61 -7.89 -13.95 -0.07
C GLY A 61 -7.21 -12.58 -0.09
N LYS A 62 -6.83 -11.98 1.04
CA LYS A 62 -6.16 -10.65 1.11
C LYS A 62 -4.91 -10.59 0.24
N SER A 63 -3.96 -11.51 0.46
CA SER A 63 -2.74 -11.59 -0.35
C SER A 63 -3.00 -11.92 -1.81
N THR A 64 -4.08 -12.67 -2.10
CA THR A 64 -4.52 -12.95 -3.48
C THR A 64 -4.97 -11.66 -4.15
N LEU A 65 -5.85 -10.88 -3.51
CA LEU A 65 -6.29 -9.59 -4.01
C LEU A 65 -5.11 -8.63 -4.18
N LEU A 66 -4.24 -8.54 -3.17
CA LEU A 66 -3.06 -7.67 -3.23
C LEU A 66 -2.13 -8.02 -4.40
N LYS A 67 -1.90 -9.32 -4.65
CA LYS A 67 -1.09 -9.79 -5.80
C LYS A 67 -1.76 -9.51 -7.14
N MET A 68 -3.10 -9.55 -7.21
CA MET A 68 -3.82 -9.16 -8.43
C MET A 68 -3.66 -7.65 -8.69
N VAL A 69 -3.78 -6.80 -7.67
CA VAL A 69 -3.51 -5.36 -7.80
C VAL A 69 -2.07 -5.10 -8.24
N ALA A 70 -1.11 -5.91 -7.76
CA ALA A 70 0.30 -5.80 -8.15
C ALA A 70 0.61 -6.31 -9.57
N GLY A 71 -0.35 -6.92 -10.28
CA GLY A 71 -0.11 -7.59 -11.55
C GLY A 71 0.73 -8.86 -11.44
N LEU A 72 0.95 -9.38 -10.22
CA LEU A 72 1.68 -10.61 -9.96
C LEU A 72 0.80 -11.86 -10.11
N LEU A 73 -0.50 -11.67 -10.19
CA LEU A 73 -1.49 -12.73 -10.35
C LEU A 73 -2.64 -12.19 -11.20
N GLU A 74 -2.98 -12.88 -12.28
CA GLU A 74 -4.13 -12.53 -13.08
C GLU A 74 -5.45 -12.98 -12.42
N PRO A 75 -6.52 -12.18 -12.43
CA PRO A 75 -7.85 -12.63 -12.04
C PRO A 75 -8.33 -13.76 -12.99
N THR A 76 -9.23 -14.60 -12.52
CA THR A 76 -9.90 -15.59 -13.38
C THR A 76 -11.00 -14.93 -14.20
N ASP A 77 -11.68 -13.97 -13.62
CA ASP A 77 -12.66 -13.10 -14.28
C ASP A 77 -12.63 -11.71 -13.62
N GLY A 78 -13.27 -10.72 -14.25
CA GLY A 78 -13.24 -9.34 -13.82
C GLY A 78 -12.00 -8.58 -14.31
N ARG A 79 -11.79 -7.37 -13.80
CA ARG A 79 -10.73 -6.47 -14.26
C ARG A 79 -10.16 -5.66 -13.10
N LEU A 80 -8.88 -5.26 -13.26
CA LEU A 80 -8.22 -4.33 -12.36
C LEU A 80 -7.59 -3.20 -13.17
N HIS A 81 -7.81 -1.98 -12.69
CA HIS A 81 -7.18 -0.78 -13.25
C HIS A 81 -6.38 -0.06 -12.17
N LEU A 82 -5.26 0.49 -12.58
CA LEU A 82 -4.45 1.43 -11.80
C LEU A 82 -4.47 2.77 -12.54
N TRP A 83 -4.94 3.83 -11.87
CA TRP A 83 -5.13 5.16 -12.51
C TRP A 83 -5.87 5.06 -13.84
N ARG A 84 -6.98 4.31 -13.87
CA ARG A 84 -7.84 4.08 -15.04
C ARG A 84 -7.16 3.34 -16.21
N LYS A 85 -5.95 2.79 -16.00
CA LYS A 85 -5.23 1.95 -16.96
C LYS A 85 -5.26 0.49 -16.50
N PRO A 86 -5.32 -0.49 -17.40
CA PRO A 86 -5.09 -1.89 -17.05
C PRO A 86 -3.76 -2.03 -16.30
N VAL A 87 -3.68 -2.94 -15.32
CA VAL A 87 -2.48 -3.15 -14.50
C VAL A 87 -1.21 -3.35 -15.34
N ALA A 88 -1.32 -4.09 -16.45
CA ALA A 88 -0.22 -4.32 -17.39
C ALA A 88 0.30 -3.04 -18.08
N GLN A 89 -0.45 -1.94 -18.04
CA GLN A 89 -0.12 -0.65 -18.66
C GLN A 89 0.20 0.43 -17.60
N LEU A 90 0.57 0.04 -16.39
CA LEU A 90 0.89 0.99 -15.32
C LEU A 90 1.95 2.01 -15.74
N GLU A 91 2.98 1.59 -16.48
CA GLU A 91 4.06 2.47 -16.97
C GLU A 91 3.53 3.65 -17.79
N GLU A 92 2.45 3.46 -18.56
CA GLU A 92 1.82 4.52 -19.36
C GLU A 92 1.15 5.61 -18.51
N SER A 93 0.87 5.32 -17.24
CA SER A 93 0.31 6.30 -16.30
C SER A 93 1.37 7.25 -15.74
N GLY A 94 2.66 6.93 -15.90
CA GLY A 94 3.78 7.63 -15.27
C GLY A 94 3.86 7.40 -13.75
N LYS A 95 3.02 6.54 -13.20
CA LYS A 95 2.94 6.21 -11.77
C LYS A 95 3.81 5.01 -11.43
N LYS A 96 4.23 4.95 -10.18
CA LYS A 96 5.11 3.89 -9.66
C LYS A 96 4.42 3.13 -8.55
N MET A 97 4.62 1.82 -8.54
CA MET A 97 4.13 0.92 -7.51
C MET A 97 5.30 0.18 -6.86
N ALA A 98 5.21 -0.04 -5.56
CA ALA A 98 6.14 -0.91 -4.84
C ALA A 98 5.37 -1.96 -4.03
N PHE A 99 5.96 -3.16 -3.92
CA PHE A 99 5.40 -4.27 -3.17
C PHE A 99 6.36 -4.68 -2.05
N VAL A 100 5.84 -4.74 -0.82
CA VAL A 100 6.54 -5.27 0.36
C VAL A 100 5.89 -6.60 0.73
N PHE A 101 6.66 -7.68 0.59
CA PHE A 101 6.21 -9.03 0.89
C PHE A 101 6.23 -9.30 2.40
N GLN A 102 5.46 -10.29 2.84
CA GLN A 102 5.44 -10.79 4.22
C GLN A 102 6.82 -11.24 4.72
N SER A 103 7.63 -11.83 3.83
CA SER A 103 9.05 -12.09 4.09
C SER A 103 9.91 -10.98 3.51
N PRO A 104 11.01 -10.56 4.15
CA PRO A 104 11.85 -9.44 3.69
C PRO A 104 12.48 -9.65 2.30
N THR A 105 12.63 -10.90 1.85
CA THR A 105 13.16 -11.29 0.53
C THR A 105 14.47 -10.56 0.16
N LEU A 106 15.37 -10.41 1.14
CA LEU A 106 16.66 -9.75 0.92
C LEU A 106 17.66 -10.71 0.25
N MET A 107 18.52 -10.15 -0.59
CA MET A 107 19.68 -10.88 -1.12
C MET A 107 20.67 -11.12 0.02
N PRO A 108 20.90 -12.37 0.47
CA PRO A 108 21.69 -12.66 1.68
C PRO A 108 23.17 -12.34 1.54
N TRP A 109 23.68 -12.28 0.31
CA TRP A 109 25.07 -11.96 -0.03
C TRP A 109 25.34 -10.46 -0.23
N ALA A 110 24.29 -9.65 -0.31
CA ALA A 110 24.40 -8.21 -0.57
C ALA A 110 24.21 -7.41 0.72
N SER A 111 24.92 -6.28 0.82
CA SER A 111 24.76 -5.37 1.96
C SER A 111 23.35 -4.75 1.99
N VAL A 112 22.98 -4.17 3.12
CA VAL A 112 21.72 -3.45 3.31
C VAL A 112 21.53 -2.37 2.24
N GLN A 113 22.55 -1.50 2.05
CA GLN A 113 22.47 -0.45 1.02
C GLN A 113 22.34 -1.02 -0.39
N THR A 114 22.99 -2.14 -0.70
CA THR A 114 22.88 -2.80 -2.00
C THR A 114 21.49 -3.40 -2.20
N ASN A 115 20.91 -4.00 -1.16
CA ASN A 115 19.52 -4.48 -1.19
C ASN A 115 18.52 -3.35 -1.45
N VAL A 116 18.68 -2.22 -0.79
CA VAL A 116 17.81 -1.04 -0.96
C VAL A 116 18.01 -0.43 -2.35
N ARG A 117 19.24 -0.37 -2.87
CA ARG A 117 19.55 0.23 -4.16
C ARG A 117 19.06 -0.58 -5.36
N LEU A 118 18.86 -1.90 -5.20
CA LEU A 118 18.56 -2.83 -6.29
C LEU A 118 17.49 -2.32 -7.28
N PRO A 119 16.32 -1.81 -6.87
CA PRO A 119 15.33 -1.33 -7.85
C PRO A 119 15.81 -0.11 -8.65
N LEU A 120 16.67 0.72 -8.09
CA LEU A 120 17.24 1.87 -8.81
C LEU A 120 18.30 1.43 -9.81
N ASP A 121 19.13 0.43 -9.44
CA ASP A 121 20.12 -0.16 -10.35
C ASP A 121 19.41 -0.81 -11.56
N LEU A 122 18.31 -1.53 -11.33
CA LEU A 122 17.49 -2.13 -12.40
C LEU A 122 16.82 -1.09 -13.29
N ALA A 123 16.45 0.05 -12.74
CA ALA A 123 15.87 1.18 -13.48
C ALA A 123 16.93 2.05 -14.17
N GLY A 124 18.22 1.71 -14.08
CA GLY A 124 19.31 2.47 -14.70
C GLY A 124 19.55 3.85 -14.11
N VAL A 125 19.15 4.09 -12.85
CA VAL A 125 19.37 5.38 -12.17
C VAL A 125 20.87 5.59 -11.94
N PRO A 126 21.42 6.77 -12.28
CA PRO A 126 22.83 7.06 -12.06
C PRO A 126 23.24 6.86 -10.60
N ARG A 127 24.42 6.26 -10.37
CA ARG A 127 24.86 5.84 -9.04
C ARG A 127 24.84 6.96 -8.00
N ALA A 128 25.30 8.16 -8.37
CA ALA A 128 25.34 9.29 -7.45
C ALA A 128 23.94 9.70 -6.96
N GLU A 129 22.93 9.64 -7.82
CA GLU A 129 21.52 9.88 -7.47
C GLU A 129 20.97 8.73 -6.63
N ALA A 130 21.23 7.48 -7.04
CA ALA A 130 20.78 6.29 -6.32
C ALA A 130 21.33 6.25 -4.89
N ASP A 131 22.62 6.57 -4.68
CA ASP A 131 23.25 6.58 -3.35
C ASP A 131 22.61 7.63 -2.42
N GLY A 132 22.22 8.80 -2.94
CA GLY A 132 21.46 9.81 -2.20
C GLY A 132 20.08 9.28 -1.74
N ARG A 133 19.30 8.73 -2.66
CA ARG A 133 17.99 8.13 -2.36
C ARG A 133 18.08 6.98 -1.36
N VAL A 134 19.10 6.12 -1.48
CA VAL A 134 19.36 5.01 -0.54
C VAL A 134 19.64 5.54 0.87
N THR A 135 20.46 6.60 0.98
CA THR A 135 20.77 7.23 2.26
C THR A 135 19.50 7.76 2.93
N GLU A 136 18.64 8.46 2.19
CA GLU A 136 17.36 8.95 2.69
C GLU A 136 16.43 7.80 3.10
N ALA A 137 16.29 6.77 2.26
CA ALA A 137 15.43 5.62 2.56
C ALA A 137 15.88 4.87 3.82
N LEU A 138 17.20 4.69 4.01
CA LEU A 138 17.74 4.07 5.23
C LEU A 138 17.56 4.95 6.47
N ALA A 139 17.62 6.27 6.33
CA ALA A 139 17.36 7.19 7.43
C ALA A 139 15.89 7.12 7.86
N LEU A 140 14.94 7.07 6.91
CA LEU A 140 13.49 6.95 7.18
C LEU A 140 13.16 5.72 8.03
N VAL A 141 13.84 4.59 7.80
CA VAL A 141 13.60 3.35 8.56
C VAL A 141 14.57 3.15 9.75
N GLY A 142 15.40 4.17 10.06
CA GLY A 142 16.33 4.15 11.20
C GLY A 142 17.50 3.16 11.06
N LEU A 143 17.92 2.86 9.83
CA LEU A 143 18.98 1.87 9.54
C LEU A 143 20.27 2.45 8.94
N SER A 144 20.48 3.77 8.99
CA SER A 144 21.67 4.42 8.42
C SER A 144 23.00 3.80 8.88
N LYS A 145 23.07 3.42 10.18
CA LYS A 145 24.29 2.82 10.76
C LYS A 145 24.56 1.37 10.27
N PHE A 146 23.59 0.73 9.65
CA PHE A 146 23.66 -0.65 9.18
C PHE A 146 23.81 -0.77 7.66
N ALA A 147 24.06 0.33 6.95
CA ALA A 147 24.14 0.35 5.49
C ALA A 147 25.07 -0.72 4.90
N ASN A 148 26.22 -0.98 5.54
CA ASN A 148 27.21 -1.96 5.10
C ASN A 148 27.02 -3.36 5.69
N ALA A 149 26.05 -3.57 6.58
CA ALA A 149 25.79 -4.87 7.19
C ALA A 149 25.17 -5.84 6.17
N LEU A 150 25.40 -7.13 6.38
CA LEU A 150 24.69 -8.19 5.65
C LEU A 150 23.38 -8.54 6.36
N PRO A 151 22.34 -9.04 5.65
CA PRO A 151 21.07 -9.41 6.24
C PRO A 151 21.18 -10.33 7.48
N ARG A 152 22.12 -11.27 7.48
CA ARG A 152 22.37 -12.19 8.60
C ARG A 152 22.79 -11.51 9.91
N ALA A 153 23.27 -10.27 9.85
CA ALA A 153 23.67 -9.48 11.00
C ALA A 153 22.50 -8.63 11.58
N LEU A 154 21.31 -8.73 10.98
CA LEU A 154 20.11 -7.97 11.34
C LEU A 154 19.08 -8.86 12.00
N SER A 155 18.31 -8.30 12.96
CA SER A 155 17.09 -8.94 13.45
C SER A 155 16.02 -9.03 12.32
N GLY A 156 15.02 -9.90 12.48
CA GLY A 156 13.92 -10.03 11.53
C GLY A 156 13.21 -8.69 11.25
N GLY A 157 12.96 -7.91 12.32
CA GLY A 157 12.38 -6.58 12.20
C GLY A 157 13.27 -5.59 11.44
N MET A 158 14.59 -5.64 11.65
CA MET A 158 15.52 -4.82 10.87
C MET A 158 15.52 -5.23 9.39
N GLN A 159 15.48 -6.54 9.10
CA GLN A 159 15.38 -7.03 7.71
C GLN A 159 14.09 -6.55 7.04
N MET A 160 12.96 -6.55 7.75
CA MET A 160 11.70 -6.02 7.24
C MET A 160 11.80 -4.52 6.94
N ARG A 161 12.43 -3.74 7.82
CA ARG A 161 12.71 -2.31 7.56
C ARG A 161 13.56 -2.10 6.31
N VAL A 162 14.54 -2.97 6.04
CA VAL A 162 15.30 -2.93 4.77
C VAL A 162 14.40 -3.18 3.58
N SER A 163 13.47 -4.15 3.67
CA SER A 163 12.49 -4.42 2.61
C SER A 163 11.57 -3.22 2.35
N ILE A 164 11.10 -2.55 3.41
CA ILE A 164 10.31 -1.32 3.30
C ILE A 164 11.14 -0.21 2.63
N ALA A 165 12.38 0.03 3.10
CA ALA A 165 13.27 1.01 2.48
C ALA A 165 13.51 0.74 1.00
N ARG A 166 13.65 -0.56 0.61
CA ARG A 166 13.79 -0.97 -0.79
C ARG A 166 12.55 -0.63 -1.63
N GLY A 167 11.35 -0.74 -1.08
CA GLY A 167 10.13 -0.29 -1.73
C GLY A 167 10.07 1.24 -1.86
N LEU A 168 10.39 1.95 -0.80
CA LEU A 168 10.30 3.41 -0.73
C LEU A 168 11.33 4.16 -1.56
N VAL A 169 12.50 3.55 -1.81
CA VAL A 169 13.60 4.18 -2.57
C VAL A 169 13.19 4.51 -4.01
N THR A 170 12.19 3.80 -4.55
CA THR A 170 11.62 4.07 -5.88
C THR A 170 10.71 5.29 -5.90
N GLN A 171 10.35 5.83 -4.72
CA GLN A 171 9.36 6.89 -4.56
C GLN A 171 8.01 6.50 -5.20
N PRO A 172 7.38 5.43 -4.70
CA PRO A 172 6.14 4.92 -5.29
C PRO A 172 4.97 5.87 -5.02
N ASP A 173 3.99 5.88 -5.94
CA ASP A 173 2.68 6.49 -5.74
C ASP A 173 1.72 5.53 -5.02
N LEU A 174 1.90 4.21 -5.22
CA LEU A 174 1.14 3.13 -4.58
C LEU A 174 2.09 2.16 -3.88
N LEU A 175 1.88 1.95 -2.57
CA LEU A 175 2.63 1.01 -1.75
C LEU A 175 1.72 -0.15 -1.32
N LEU A 176 2.05 -1.34 -1.73
CA LEU A 176 1.36 -2.59 -1.40
C LEU A 176 2.16 -3.33 -0.33
N MET A 177 1.53 -3.71 0.78
CA MET A 177 2.19 -4.34 1.92
C MET A 177 1.42 -5.58 2.38
N ASP A 178 2.04 -6.75 2.27
CA ASP A 178 1.43 -8.04 2.63
C ASP A 178 1.91 -8.50 4.01
N GLU A 179 1.13 -8.26 5.06
CA GLU A 179 1.41 -8.59 6.47
C GLU A 179 2.85 -8.24 6.92
N PRO A 180 3.35 -7.01 6.66
CA PRO A 180 4.78 -6.71 6.80
C PRO A 180 5.27 -6.77 8.25
N PHE A 181 4.38 -6.66 9.23
CA PHE A 181 4.71 -6.62 10.65
C PHE A 181 4.30 -7.88 11.42
N GLY A 182 3.73 -8.88 10.72
CA GLY A 182 3.18 -10.10 11.35
C GLY A 182 4.19 -10.92 12.17
N ALA A 183 5.47 -10.89 11.79
CA ALA A 183 6.54 -11.64 12.48
C ALA A 183 7.30 -10.81 13.53
N LEU A 184 6.85 -9.58 13.86
CA LEU A 184 7.54 -8.69 14.77
C LEU A 184 6.95 -8.75 16.20
N ASP A 185 7.80 -8.47 17.19
CA ASP A 185 7.34 -8.21 18.55
C ASP A 185 6.49 -6.92 18.60
N GLU A 186 5.63 -6.82 19.61
CA GLU A 186 4.63 -5.75 19.71
C GLU A 186 5.25 -4.35 19.81
N ILE A 187 6.34 -4.18 20.57
CA ILE A 187 7.01 -2.88 20.73
C ILE A 187 7.59 -2.41 19.40
N THR A 188 8.27 -3.31 18.69
CA THR A 188 8.84 -3.01 17.35
C THR A 188 7.75 -2.71 16.34
N ARG A 189 6.64 -3.44 16.40
CA ARG A 189 5.47 -3.26 15.52
C ARG A 189 4.87 -1.87 15.69
N HIS A 190 4.50 -1.48 16.92
CA HIS A 190 3.92 -0.16 17.20
C HIS A 190 4.80 0.99 16.73
N LYS A 191 6.12 0.85 16.88
CA LYS A 191 7.06 1.85 16.37
C LYS A 191 7.02 1.95 14.85
N LEU A 192 6.98 0.80 14.15
CA LEU A 192 6.92 0.78 12.68
C LEU A 192 5.57 1.26 12.15
N ASP A 193 4.47 0.98 12.85
CA ASP A 193 3.15 1.53 12.54
C ASP A 193 3.19 3.06 12.56
N ALA A 194 3.74 3.65 13.63
CA ALA A 194 3.88 5.10 13.76
C ALA A 194 4.80 5.69 12.67
N ASP A 195 5.95 5.06 12.42
CA ASP A 195 6.90 5.48 11.38
C ASP A 195 6.26 5.43 9.98
N LEU A 196 5.46 4.37 9.69
CA LEU A 196 4.74 4.20 8.42
C LEU A 196 3.64 5.25 8.25
N LEU A 197 2.88 5.52 9.31
CA LEU A 197 1.82 6.52 9.31
C LEU A 197 2.38 7.93 9.05
N ASP A 198 3.49 8.27 9.69
CA ASP A 198 4.21 9.53 9.47
C ASP A 198 4.71 9.66 8.03
N LEU A 199 5.23 8.57 7.47
CA LEU A 199 5.71 8.52 6.10
C LEU A 199 4.56 8.71 5.10
N TRP A 200 3.44 7.98 5.29
CA TRP A 200 2.25 8.11 4.45
C TRP A 200 1.76 9.55 4.37
N ARG A 201 1.65 10.23 5.54
CA ARG A 201 1.21 11.63 5.62
C ARG A 201 2.18 12.58 4.91
N LYS A 202 3.50 12.41 5.13
CA LYS A 202 4.54 13.29 4.56
C LYS A 202 4.66 13.16 3.04
N LYS A 203 4.49 11.94 2.52
CA LYS A 203 4.69 11.63 1.10
C LYS A 203 3.40 11.59 0.29
N LYS A 204 2.23 11.68 0.95
CA LYS A 204 0.90 11.53 0.33
C LYS A 204 0.78 10.24 -0.49
N LEU A 205 1.29 9.15 0.06
CA LEU A 205 1.26 7.83 -0.57
C LEU A 205 -0.18 7.30 -0.64
N THR A 206 -0.49 6.50 -1.65
CA THR A 206 -1.61 5.57 -1.58
C THR A 206 -1.08 4.26 -1.02
N VAL A 207 -1.73 3.69 -0.01
CA VAL A 207 -1.27 2.46 0.65
C VAL A 207 -2.38 1.43 0.69
N ILE A 208 -2.07 0.19 0.28
CA ILE A 208 -2.89 -0.99 0.58
C ILE A 208 -2.09 -1.87 1.53
N PHE A 209 -2.62 -2.03 2.72
CA PHE A 209 -1.99 -2.76 3.81
C PHE A 209 -2.80 -4.01 4.15
N VAL A 210 -2.16 -5.16 4.19
CA VAL A 210 -2.79 -6.42 4.58
C VAL A 210 -2.38 -6.75 6.00
N THR A 211 -3.37 -7.03 6.85
CA THR A 211 -3.13 -7.51 8.23
C THR A 211 -4.28 -8.38 8.72
N HIS A 212 -4.04 -9.10 9.81
CA HIS A 212 -5.06 -9.75 10.62
C HIS A 212 -5.25 -9.07 11.98
N SER A 213 -4.50 -7.97 12.25
CA SER A 213 -4.57 -7.19 13.48
C SER A 213 -5.58 -6.04 13.36
N ILE A 214 -6.60 -6.06 14.20
CA ILE A 214 -7.58 -4.98 14.29
C ILE A 214 -6.89 -3.67 14.72
N HIS A 215 -5.93 -3.76 15.65
CA HIS A 215 -5.19 -2.59 16.14
C HIS A 215 -4.43 -1.88 15.02
N GLU A 216 -3.67 -2.63 14.18
CA GLU A 216 -2.99 -2.05 13.02
C GLU A 216 -4.00 -1.42 12.05
N ALA A 217 -5.09 -2.14 11.75
CA ALA A 217 -6.11 -1.65 10.83
C ALA A 217 -6.71 -0.31 11.28
N VAL A 218 -7.09 -0.20 12.55
CA VAL A 218 -7.69 1.03 13.10
C VAL A 218 -6.65 2.15 13.24
N PHE A 219 -5.42 1.83 13.65
CA PHE A 219 -4.36 2.82 13.85
C PHE A 219 -3.87 3.46 12.56
N LEU A 220 -3.69 2.66 11.52
CA LEU A 220 -3.05 3.11 10.28
C LEU A 220 -4.04 3.73 9.27
N SER A 221 -5.26 3.19 9.19
CA SER A 221 -6.10 3.35 8.00
C SER A 221 -7.00 4.57 8.03
N SER A 222 -7.24 5.16 6.85
CA SER A 222 -8.41 6.00 6.58
C SER A 222 -9.65 5.14 6.33
N ARG A 223 -9.46 3.92 5.78
CA ARG A 223 -10.53 2.98 5.46
C ARG A 223 -10.09 1.53 5.67
N VAL A 224 -10.97 0.73 6.27
CA VAL A 224 -10.76 -0.71 6.49
C VAL A 224 -11.76 -1.49 5.65
N VAL A 225 -11.26 -2.43 4.86
CA VAL A 225 -12.05 -3.39 4.08
C VAL A 225 -11.98 -4.74 4.79
N MET A 226 -13.10 -5.16 5.37
CA MET A 226 -13.19 -6.43 6.09
C MET A 226 -13.49 -7.57 5.13
N MET A 227 -12.67 -8.63 5.20
CA MET A 227 -12.79 -9.81 4.36
C MET A 227 -13.08 -11.08 5.17
N ALA A 228 -13.98 -11.90 4.66
CA ALA A 228 -14.28 -13.24 5.20
C ALA A 228 -13.68 -14.34 4.32
N ALA A 229 -13.44 -15.51 4.94
CA ALA A 229 -12.86 -16.68 4.28
C ALA A 229 -13.92 -17.67 3.76
N ARG A 230 -13.50 -18.54 2.81
CA ARG A 230 -14.16 -19.77 2.34
C ARG A 230 -15.52 -19.57 1.66
N PRO A 231 -15.57 -19.02 0.48
CA PRO A 231 -14.50 -18.35 -0.27
C PRO A 231 -14.25 -16.93 0.23
N GLY A 232 -13.10 -16.36 -0.17
CA GLY A 232 -12.73 -14.99 0.13
C GLY A 232 -13.74 -14.01 -0.45
N ARG A 233 -14.17 -13.03 0.33
CA ARG A 233 -15.08 -11.97 -0.10
C ARG A 233 -14.97 -10.75 0.79
N VAL A 234 -15.26 -9.58 0.27
CA VAL A 234 -15.50 -8.38 1.07
C VAL A 234 -16.84 -8.52 1.79
N VAL A 235 -16.85 -8.22 3.07
CA VAL A 235 -18.04 -8.28 3.94
C VAL A 235 -18.56 -6.87 4.20
N GLU A 236 -17.66 -5.95 4.53
CA GLU A 236 -18.00 -4.60 4.91
C GLU A 236 -16.80 -3.66 4.75
N GLU A 237 -17.08 -2.38 4.56
CA GLU A 237 -16.07 -1.32 4.52
C GLU A 237 -16.38 -0.28 5.61
N PHE A 238 -15.34 0.14 6.33
CA PHE A 238 -15.44 1.12 7.42
C PHE A 238 -14.54 2.31 7.13
N HIS A 239 -15.05 3.51 7.23
CA HIS A 239 -14.24 4.72 7.33
C HIS A 239 -13.83 4.95 8.79
N ILE A 240 -12.58 5.30 9.00
CA ILE A 240 -12.05 5.59 10.33
C ILE A 240 -11.98 7.11 10.51
N ASP A 241 -13.03 7.67 11.10
CA ASP A 241 -13.19 9.12 11.32
C ASP A 241 -12.38 9.63 12.53
N ALA A 242 -11.17 9.09 12.73
CA ALA A 242 -10.28 9.52 13.78
C ALA A 242 -9.20 10.47 13.23
N PRO A 243 -8.98 11.63 13.87
CA PRO A 243 -8.03 12.60 13.38
C PRO A 243 -6.59 12.10 13.47
N TYR A 244 -5.74 12.59 12.59
CA TYR A 244 -4.29 12.38 12.65
C TYR A 244 -3.60 13.60 13.30
N PRO A 245 -2.46 13.45 14.02
CA PRO A 245 -1.73 12.19 14.24
C PRO A 245 -2.42 11.30 15.30
N ARG A 246 -2.45 9.99 15.05
CA ARG A 246 -2.86 9.00 16.04
C ARG A 246 -1.64 8.64 16.89
N THR A 247 -1.75 8.78 18.20
CA THR A 247 -0.69 8.46 19.17
C THR A 247 -0.91 7.09 19.78
N ALA A 248 0.06 6.60 20.55
CA ALA A 248 -0.08 5.34 21.29
C ALA A 248 -1.32 5.33 22.21
N ASP A 249 -1.70 6.49 22.75
CA ASP A 249 -2.89 6.63 23.60
C ASP A 249 -4.21 6.34 22.83
N PHE A 250 -4.22 6.57 21.52
CA PHE A 250 -5.35 6.22 20.66
C PHE A 250 -5.61 4.71 20.60
N MET A 251 -4.57 3.88 20.82
CA MET A 251 -4.71 2.42 20.78
C MET A 251 -5.34 1.84 22.06
N VAL A 252 -5.42 2.61 23.15
CA VAL A 252 -5.94 2.18 24.46
C VAL A 252 -7.22 2.90 24.86
N SER A 253 -7.74 3.78 23.99
CA SER A 253 -9.00 4.49 24.16
C SER A 253 -10.15 3.75 23.45
#